data_a9c3595721876063a3d688959731e268
#
_entry.id   a9c3595721876063a3d688959731e268
#
_cell.length_a   1.000
_cell.length_b   1.000
_cell.length_c   1.000
_cell.angle_alpha   90.00
_cell.angle_beta   90.00
_cell.angle_gamma   90.00
#
_symmetry.space_group_name_H-M   'P 1'
#
loop_
_entity.id
_entity.type
_entity.pdbx_description
1 polymer ?
#
loop_
_entity_poly.entity_id
_entity_poly.type
_entity_poly.pdbx_seq_one_letter_code
_entity_poly.pdbx_strand_id
1 'polypeptide(L)'
;MRPPVAVLVTACALLLTACSGSAAPDRVAAPSPSPSPTPAVTTPAAPSPTPSPTRSPSPRPRVTSPAPRATSPAPRPVAAGRYAFPVRGCSVSYGHSHHDYPATDIFAARGCRVVSPVTGVVDEVSTVDRWRSSTNLGADRGGLSFSVVGVDGVRYYGSHLSTVLVRPGQHVKAGQQVGTVGNTGSARGIATHLHFGISWPTRHGVWWVRRGEVYPWRYLDSWRAGGSRSPAAAVAAEHRQQGDVPPCQVDC
;
A
#
# COMPACT_ATOMS: atom_id res chain seq x y z
N MET A 1 16.56 -9.64 -60.51
CA MET A 1 15.45 -10.59 -60.68
C MET A 1 15.40 -11.49 -59.48
N ARG A 2 14.41 -11.33 -58.61
CA ARG A 2 14.16 -12.17 -57.44
C ARG A 2 12.85 -12.94 -57.66
N PRO A 3 12.76 -14.23 -57.35
CA PRO A 3 11.54 -15.02 -57.54
C PRO A 3 10.51 -14.75 -56.43
N PRO A 4 9.21 -14.97 -56.69
CA PRO A 4 8.15 -14.73 -55.70
C PRO A 4 8.04 -15.89 -54.72
N VAL A 5 7.76 -15.54 -53.47
CA VAL A 5 7.48 -16.49 -52.36
C VAL A 5 6.00 -16.85 -52.42
N ALA A 6 5.70 -18.12 -52.58
CA ALA A 6 4.36 -18.67 -52.54
C ALA A 6 3.88 -18.81 -51.09
N VAL A 7 2.73 -18.23 -50.79
CA VAL A 7 2.05 -18.39 -49.50
C VAL A 7 1.12 -19.61 -49.60
N LEU A 8 1.41 -20.61 -48.78
CA LEU A 8 0.58 -21.80 -48.63
C LEU A 8 -0.49 -21.53 -47.55
N VAL A 9 -1.74 -21.46 -47.97
CA VAL A 9 -2.90 -21.34 -47.06
C VAL A 9 -3.37 -22.75 -46.72
N THR A 10 -3.17 -23.18 -45.48
CA THR A 10 -3.70 -24.44 -44.96
C THR A 10 -5.05 -24.18 -44.30
N ALA A 11 -6.11 -24.69 -44.93
CA ALA A 11 -7.45 -24.70 -44.35
C ALA A 11 -7.58 -25.82 -43.32
N CYS A 12 -7.92 -25.48 -42.09
CA CYS A 12 -8.21 -26.43 -41.01
C CYS A 12 -9.72 -26.57 -40.86
N ALA A 13 -10.24 -27.77 -41.19
CA ALA A 13 -11.66 -28.11 -41.11
C ALA A 13 -12.08 -28.31 -39.65
N LEU A 14 -13.17 -27.65 -39.23
CA LEU A 14 -13.86 -27.83 -37.96
C LEU A 14 -14.73 -29.09 -37.99
N LEU A 15 -14.41 -30.05 -37.15
CA LEU A 15 -15.31 -31.18 -36.81
C LEU A 15 -16.13 -30.83 -35.60
N LEU A 16 -17.43 -30.64 -35.80
CA LEU A 16 -18.43 -30.48 -34.75
C LEU A 16 -18.84 -31.89 -34.28
N THR A 17 -18.48 -32.26 -33.05
CA THR A 17 -19.06 -33.41 -32.33
C THR A 17 -20.09 -32.91 -31.32
N ALA A 18 -21.37 -33.21 -31.61
CA ALA A 18 -22.48 -33.06 -30.68
C ALA A 18 -22.49 -34.22 -29.68
N CYS A 19 -22.43 -33.94 -28.40
CA CYS A 19 -22.75 -34.90 -27.32
C CYS A 19 -24.03 -34.47 -26.63
N SER A 20 -25.02 -35.34 -26.71
CA SER A 20 -26.33 -35.25 -26.07
C SER A 20 -26.24 -35.34 -24.56
N GLY A 21 -26.91 -34.41 -23.86
CA GLY A 21 -26.97 -34.37 -22.42
C GLY A 21 -27.93 -35.39 -21.81
N SER A 22 -27.54 -35.98 -20.68
CA SER A 22 -28.41 -36.69 -19.76
C SER A 22 -28.87 -35.75 -18.68
N ALA A 23 -30.19 -35.61 -18.52
CA ALA A 23 -30.84 -34.90 -17.44
C ALA A 23 -30.68 -35.67 -16.11
N ALA A 24 -30.21 -35.01 -15.06
CA ALA A 24 -30.25 -35.52 -13.67
C ALA A 24 -31.58 -35.13 -13.03
N PRO A 25 -32.14 -35.98 -12.13
CA PRO A 25 -33.44 -35.73 -11.52
C PRO A 25 -33.37 -34.66 -10.42
N ASP A 26 -34.46 -33.89 -10.34
CA ASP A 26 -34.74 -32.88 -9.33
C ASP A 26 -34.61 -33.47 -7.89
N ARG A 27 -33.71 -32.88 -7.09
CA ARG A 27 -33.73 -33.04 -5.64
C ARG A 27 -34.68 -32.03 -5.04
N VAL A 28 -35.80 -32.57 -4.51
CA VAL A 28 -36.73 -31.86 -3.64
C VAL A 28 -35.99 -31.35 -2.41
N ALA A 29 -35.97 -30.02 -2.22
CA ALA A 29 -35.41 -29.42 -1.03
C ALA A 29 -36.28 -29.65 0.19
N ALA A 30 -35.69 -30.17 1.25
CA ALA A 30 -36.33 -30.29 2.56
C ALA A 30 -36.54 -28.91 3.20
N PRO A 31 -37.66 -28.69 3.95
CA PRO A 31 -37.90 -27.41 4.59
C PRO A 31 -36.93 -27.17 5.75
N SER A 32 -36.38 -25.96 5.82
CA SER A 32 -35.57 -25.46 6.92
C SER A 32 -36.36 -25.40 8.22
N PRO A 33 -35.77 -25.81 9.38
CA PRO A 33 -36.44 -25.63 10.66
C PRO A 33 -36.57 -24.17 11.06
N SER A 34 -37.75 -23.83 11.55
CA SER A 34 -38.11 -22.52 12.11
C SER A 34 -37.27 -22.23 13.37
N PRO A 35 -36.79 -20.98 13.57
CA PRO A 35 -36.04 -20.63 14.76
C PRO A 35 -36.96 -20.63 16.00
N SER A 36 -36.50 -21.30 17.06
CA SER A 36 -37.11 -21.27 18.39
C SER A 36 -37.05 -19.86 18.99
N PRO A 37 -38.07 -19.46 19.78
CA PRO A 37 -38.08 -18.13 20.40
C PRO A 37 -37.02 -18.06 21.53
N THR A 38 -36.21 -17.01 21.47
CA THR A 38 -35.24 -16.62 22.49
C THR A 38 -35.98 -16.19 23.77
N PRO A 39 -35.60 -16.66 24.97
CA PRO A 39 -36.22 -16.17 26.21
C PRO A 39 -35.86 -14.69 26.45
N ALA A 40 -36.89 -13.91 26.83
CA ALA A 40 -36.73 -12.51 27.21
C ALA A 40 -35.80 -12.37 28.44
N VAL A 41 -34.73 -11.61 28.27
CA VAL A 41 -33.86 -11.21 29.38
C VAL A 41 -34.55 -10.06 30.12
N THR A 42 -34.94 -10.35 31.36
CA THR A 42 -35.49 -9.36 32.28
C THR A 42 -34.36 -8.47 32.79
N THR A 43 -34.37 -7.19 32.41
CA THR A 43 -33.42 -6.18 32.90
C THR A 43 -33.74 -5.82 34.35
N PRO A 44 -32.78 -5.89 35.29
CA PRO A 44 -33.00 -5.39 36.64
C PRO A 44 -33.11 -3.86 36.65
N ALA A 45 -34.05 -3.34 37.42
CA ALA A 45 -34.27 -1.91 37.61
C ALA A 45 -33.04 -1.24 38.25
N ALA A 46 -32.66 -0.09 37.70
CA ALA A 46 -31.56 0.74 38.21
C ALA A 46 -31.93 1.31 39.62
N PRO A 47 -30.99 1.36 40.55
CA PRO A 47 -31.20 2.00 41.84
C PRO A 47 -31.30 3.53 41.69
N SER A 48 -32.22 4.14 42.46
CA SER A 48 -32.43 5.61 42.53
C SER A 48 -31.18 6.34 42.97
N PRO A 49 -30.92 7.54 42.44
CA PRO A 49 -29.74 8.32 42.81
C PRO A 49 -29.86 8.88 44.22
N THR A 50 -28.85 8.64 45.03
CA THR A 50 -28.60 9.26 46.34
C THR A 50 -28.30 10.77 46.15
N PRO A 51 -28.84 11.70 46.97
CA PRO A 51 -28.55 13.11 46.83
C PRO A 51 -27.09 13.43 47.17
N SER A 52 -26.42 14.10 46.23
CA SER A 52 -25.04 14.56 46.33
C SER A 52 -24.92 15.70 47.36
N PRO A 53 -23.89 15.74 48.21
CA PRO A 53 -23.69 16.86 49.14
C PRO A 53 -23.34 18.16 48.41
N THR A 54 -23.98 19.24 48.80
CA THR A 54 -23.77 20.61 48.31
C THR A 54 -22.31 21.03 48.56
N ARG A 55 -21.52 21.16 47.51
CA ARG A 55 -20.17 21.72 47.58
C ARG A 55 -20.19 23.22 47.77
N SER A 56 -19.50 23.67 48.83
CA SER A 56 -19.15 25.06 49.10
C SER A 56 -18.33 25.67 47.93
N PRO A 57 -18.53 26.95 47.56
CA PRO A 57 -17.82 27.54 46.42
C PRO A 57 -16.32 27.66 46.73
N SER A 58 -15.53 27.01 45.88
CA SER A 58 -14.07 27.13 45.90
C SER A 58 -13.64 28.48 45.31
N PRO A 59 -12.57 29.11 45.82
CA PRO A 59 -12.13 30.42 45.33
C PRO A 59 -11.68 30.33 43.87
N ARG A 60 -12.10 31.34 43.12
CA ARG A 60 -11.82 31.50 41.68
C ARG A 60 -10.32 31.52 41.41
N PRO A 61 -9.77 30.69 40.51
CA PRO A 61 -8.36 30.76 40.13
C PRO A 61 -8.04 32.11 39.49
N ARG A 62 -6.98 32.74 39.95
CA ARG A 62 -6.40 33.93 39.34
C ARG A 62 -5.93 33.60 37.92
N VAL A 63 -6.47 34.31 36.94
CA VAL A 63 -6.03 34.19 35.53
C VAL A 63 -4.60 34.69 35.44
N THR A 64 -3.63 33.80 35.37
CA THR A 64 -2.27 34.13 34.99
C THR A 64 -2.22 34.17 33.45
N SER A 65 -1.73 35.28 32.89
CA SER A 65 -1.49 35.42 31.47
C SER A 65 -0.71 34.24 30.90
N PRO A 66 -1.09 33.70 29.69
CA PRO A 66 -0.35 32.60 29.10
C PRO A 66 1.09 33.06 28.82
N ALA A 67 2.04 32.26 29.27
CA ALA A 67 3.44 32.40 28.90
C ALA A 67 3.59 32.31 27.37
N PRO A 68 4.56 33.03 26.78
CA PRO A 68 4.79 32.97 25.34
C PRO A 68 5.01 31.51 24.92
N ARG A 69 4.20 31.04 23.97
CA ARG A 69 4.31 29.69 23.39
C ARG A 69 5.71 29.55 22.79
N ALA A 70 6.53 28.69 23.38
CA ALA A 70 7.83 28.34 22.83
C ALA A 70 7.61 27.88 21.38
N THR A 71 8.10 28.65 20.42
CA THR A 71 8.17 28.24 19.03
C THR A 71 9.05 27.01 18.96
N SER A 72 8.48 25.87 18.59
CA SER A 72 9.26 24.67 18.33
C SER A 72 10.38 25.05 17.35
N PRO A 73 11.64 24.69 17.62
CA PRO A 73 12.72 24.97 16.68
C PRO A 73 12.40 24.29 15.35
N ALA A 74 12.61 25.03 14.26
CA ALA A 74 12.50 24.49 12.92
C ALA A 74 13.30 23.18 12.82
N PRO A 75 12.79 22.16 12.11
CA PRO A 75 13.50 20.89 11.96
C PRO A 75 14.91 21.17 11.46
N ARG A 76 15.93 20.77 12.22
CA ARG A 76 17.32 20.83 11.76
C ARG A 76 17.40 20.04 10.45
N PRO A 77 18.15 20.52 9.44
CA PRO A 77 18.47 19.73 8.27
C PRO A 77 19.09 18.42 8.78
N VAL A 78 18.36 17.33 8.65
CA VAL A 78 18.88 16.00 8.99
C VAL A 78 19.99 15.74 7.99
N ALA A 79 21.19 15.46 8.47
CA ALA A 79 22.31 15.06 7.62
C ALA A 79 21.82 13.97 6.67
N ALA A 80 22.08 14.14 5.37
CA ALA A 80 21.59 13.27 4.30
C ALA A 80 21.78 11.82 4.70
N GLY A 81 20.68 11.17 5.13
CA GLY A 81 20.70 9.80 5.60
C GLY A 81 21.16 8.89 4.47
N ARG A 82 21.98 7.89 4.78
CA ARG A 82 22.32 6.85 3.80
C ARG A 82 21.04 6.17 3.34
N TYR A 83 20.77 6.21 2.04
CA TYR A 83 19.70 5.43 1.44
C TYR A 83 20.14 3.98 1.26
N ALA A 84 19.19 3.07 1.25
CA ALA A 84 19.37 1.65 0.98
C ALA A 84 18.56 1.22 -0.24
N PHE A 85 19.16 0.46 -1.14
CA PHE A 85 18.41 -0.20 -2.20
C PHE A 85 17.37 -1.15 -1.57
N PRO A 86 16.08 -1.08 -1.97
CA PRO A 86 14.97 -1.66 -1.20
C PRO A 86 14.88 -3.18 -1.21
N VAL A 87 15.60 -3.88 -2.09
CA VAL A 87 15.66 -5.35 -2.12
C VAL A 87 17.07 -5.84 -1.81
N ARG A 88 17.21 -6.78 -0.90
CA ARG A 88 18.52 -7.27 -0.43
C ARG A 88 18.63 -8.79 -0.48
N GLY A 89 19.87 -9.27 -0.74
CA GLY A 89 20.22 -10.69 -0.66
C GLY A 89 19.73 -11.55 -1.82
N CYS A 90 19.35 -10.94 -2.94
CA CYS A 90 18.88 -11.62 -4.15
C CYS A 90 19.37 -10.88 -5.39
N SER A 91 19.41 -11.60 -6.51
CA SER A 91 19.50 -10.98 -7.83
C SER A 91 18.24 -10.20 -8.13
N VAL A 92 18.38 -9.01 -8.72
CA VAL A 92 17.28 -8.14 -9.11
C VAL A 92 17.46 -7.60 -10.51
N SER A 93 16.33 -7.37 -11.19
CA SER A 93 16.25 -6.59 -12.43
C SER A 93 15.11 -5.58 -12.35
N TYR A 94 15.26 -4.45 -13.01
CA TYR A 94 14.20 -3.43 -13.14
C TYR A 94 14.46 -2.56 -14.36
N GLY A 95 13.38 -1.99 -14.91
CA GLY A 95 13.44 -1.01 -15.99
C GLY A 95 13.46 0.43 -15.49
N HIS A 96 13.64 1.37 -16.42
CA HIS A 96 13.57 2.81 -16.17
C HIS A 96 12.21 3.41 -16.53
N SER A 97 11.23 2.59 -16.87
CA SER A 97 9.85 2.98 -17.15
C SER A 97 8.90 2.12 -16.35
N HIS A 98 7.72 2.64 -16.11
CA HIS A 98 6.55 1.95 -15.60
C HIS A 98 5.39 2.29 -16.53
N HIS A 99 4.36 1.43 -16.62
CA HIS A 99 3.34 1.55 -17.66
C HIS A 99 2.46 2.82 -17.52
N ASP A 100 1.84 3.10 -16.37
CA ASP A 100 0.78 4.12 -16.30
C ASP A 100 1.12 5.35 -15.46
N TYR A 101 2.04 5.24 -14.50
CA TYR A 101 2.40 6.32 -13.58
C TYR A 101 3.85 6.16 -13.08
N PRO A 102 4.45 7.19 -12.46
CA PRO A 102 5.84 7.13 -12.01
C PRO A 102 6.08 6.12 -10.89
N ALA A 103 6.59 4.95 -11.24
CA ALA A 103 6.99 3.88 -10.31
C ALA A 103 8.11 3.03 -10.92
N THR A 104 8.55 1.99 -10.21
CA THR A 104 9.50 0.99 -10.73
C THR A 104 9.17 -0.38 -10.13
N ASP A 105 9.00 -1.38 -10.98
CA ASP A 105 8.87 -2.77 -10.57
C ASP A 105 10.26 -3.41 -10.50
N ILE A 106 10.63 -3.85 -9.29
CA ILE A 106 11.90 -4.49 -9.01
C ILE A 106 11.66 -6.00 -8.95
N PHE A 107 11.96 -6.70 -10.03
CA PHE A 107 11.82 -8.14 -10.13
C PHE A 107 12.87 -8.85 -9.28
N ALA A 108 12.42 -9.77 -8.44
CA ALA A 108 13.24 -10.58 -7.56
C ALA A 108 12.49 -11.85 -7.16
N ALA A 109 13.20 -12.86 -6.70
CA ALA A 109 12.59 -14.09 -6.24
C ALA A 109 11.67 -13.86 -5.03
N ARG A 110 10.58 -14.64 -4.94
CA ARG A 110 9.69 -14.63 -3.77
C ARG A 110 10.49 -14.88 -2.49
N GLY A 111 10.20 -14.11 -1.44
CA GLY A 111 10.89 -14.23 -0.16
C GLY A 111 12.17 -13.42 -0.04
N CYS A 112 12.66 -12.78 -1.10
CA CYS A 112 13.77 -11.84 -1.00
C CYS A 112 13.47 -10.73 0.00
N ARG A 113 14.47 -10.34 0.79
CA ARG A 113 14.28 -9.33 1.84
C ARG A 113 13.96 -7.98 1.23
N VAL A 114 12.83 -7.38 1.68
CA VAL A 114 12.50 -5.99 1.42
C VAL A 114 12.91 -5.16 2.63
N VAL A 115 13.66 -4.09 2.39
CA VAL A 115 14.18 -3.20 3.44
C VAL A 115 13.69 -1.77 3.26
N SER A 116 13.60 -1.02 4.37
CA SER A 116 13.33 0.42 4.28
C SER A 116 14.47 1.12 3.54
N PRO A 117 14.16 1.93 2.52
CA PRO A 117 15.19 2.67 1.79
C PRO A 117 15.78 3.82 2.62
N VAL A 118 15.12 4.24 3.68
CA VAL A 118 15.43 5.44 4.45
C VAL A 118 15.18 5.21 5.95
N THR A 119 15.81 5.97 6.79
CA THR A 119 15.40 6.10 8.19
C THR A 119 14.12 6.94 8.25
N GLY A 120 13.11 6.47 8.99
CA GLY A 120 11.81 7.13 9.02
C GLY A 120 10.80 6.43 9.91
N VAL A 121 9.53 6.73 9.68
CA VAL A 121 8.39 6.16 10.40
C VAL A 121 7.49 5.44 9.40
N VAL A 122 7.08 4.24 9.73
CA VAL A 122 6.08 3.49 8.96
C VAL A 122 4.75 4.25 9.03
N ASP A 123 4.23 4.61 7.89
CA ASP A 123 3.04 5.42 7.74
C ASP A 123 1.80 4.53 7.60
N GLU A 124 1.79 3.68 6.59
CA GLU A 124 0.70 2.75 6.33
C GLU A 124 1.22 1.34 6.07
N VAL A 125 0.39 0.34 6.40
CA VAL A 125 0.61 -1.04 5.98
C VAL A 125 -0.70 -1.68 5.54
N SER A 126 -0.61 -2.62 4.59
CA SER A 126 -1.66 -3.59 4.29
C SER A 126 -1.14 -4.99 4.58
N THR A 127 -1.74 -5.69 5.53
CA THR A 127 -1.37 -7.05 5.93
C THR A 127 -2.35 -8.10 5.39
N VAL A 128 -3.42 -7.66 4.70
CA VAL A 128 -4.44 -8.50 4.11
C VAL A 128 -4.54 -8.21 2.62
N ASP A 129 -4.42 -9.26 1.80
CA ASP A 129 -4.64 -9.16 0.36
C ASP A 129 -6.14 -9.17 0.05
N ARG A 130 -6.73 -8.00 -0.13
CA ARG A 130 -8.15 -7.80 -0.44
C ARG A 130 -8.46 -7.77 -1.92
N TRP A 131 -7.45 -7.72 -2.77
CA TRP A 131 -7.67 -7.57 -4.21
C TRP A 131 -8.46 -8.74 -4.80
N ARG A 132 -9.40 -8.41 -5.66
CA ARG A 132 -10.22 -9.35 -6.44
C ARG A 132 -10.21 -8.90 -7.90
N SER A 133 -9.94 -9.81 -8.82
CA SER A 133 -9.93 -9.50 -10.26
C SER A 133 -11.30 -9.02 -10.77
N SER A 134 -12.39 -9.50 -10.18
CA SER A 134 -13.76 -9.14 -10.56
C SER A 134 -14.12 -7.68 -10.27
N THR A 135 -13.57 -7.08 -9.22
CA THR A 135 -13.82 -5.66 -8.87
C THR A 135 -12.66 -4.76 -9.27
N ASN A 136 -11.45 -5.29 -9.27
CA ASN A 136 -10.19 -4.62 -9.62
C ASN A 136 -10.02 -3.23 -8.98
N LEU A 137 -10.46 -3.07 -7.72
CA LEU A 137 -10.40 -1.80 -7.01
C LEU A 137 -8.95 -1.31 -6.88
N GLY A 138 -8.68 -0.08 -7.31
CA GLY A 138 -7.35 0.52 -7.30
C GLY A 138 -6.68 0.53 -5.93
N ALA A 139 -7.44 0.81 -4.86
CA ALA A 139 -6.98 0.79 -3.48
C ALA A 139 -6.42 -0.57 -3.03
N ASP A 140 -6.92 -1.68 -3.59
CA ASP A 140 -6.57 -3.05 -3.19
C ASP A 140 -5.48 -3.66 -4.08
N ARG A 141 -5.16 -3.06 -5.24
CA ARG A 141 -4.19 -3.61 -6.22
C ARG A 141 -2.82 -3.89 -5.62
N GLY A 142 -2.38 -3.11 -4.65
CA GLY A 142 -1.08 -3.33 -3.99
C GLY A 142 -0.97 -4.63 -3.18
N GLY A 143 -2.09 -5.26 -2.82
CA GLY A 143 -2.07 -6.43 -1.94
C GLY A 143 -1.41 -6.12 -0.59
N LEU A 144 -0.47 -6.97 -0.15
CA LEU A 144 0.34 -6.69 1.03
C LEU A 144 1.35 -5.58 0.71
N SER A 145 1.39 -4.54 1.54
CA SER A 145 2.20 -3.36 1.27
C SER A 145 2.64 -2.63 2.54
N PHE A 146 3.63 -1.76 2.40
CA PHE A 146 4.07 -0.81 3.41
C PHE A 146 4.34 0.56 2.80
N SER A 147 4.28 1.60 3.61
CA SER A 147 4.91 2.87 3.29
C SER A 147 5.69 3.42 4.48
N VAL A 148 6.77 4.15 4.20
CA VAL A 148 7.62 4.82 5.19
C VAL A 148 7.73 6.28 4.81
N VAL A 149 7.43 7.18 5.75
CA VAL A 149 7.79 8.60 5.62
C VAL A 149 9.19 8.77 6.19
N GLY A 150 10.10 9.13 5.30
CA GLY A 150 11.51 9.31 5.63
C GLY A 150 11.78 10.59 6.41
N VAL A 151 12.93 10.64 7.08
CA VAL A 151 13.43 11.86 7.73
C VAL A 151 13.68 13.02 6.74
N ASP A 152 13.70 12.71 5.44
CA ASP A 152 13.77 13.66 4.33
C ASP A 152 12.39 14.19 3.88
N GLY A 153 11.31 13.81 4.56
CA GLY A 153 9.94 14.21 4.25
C GLY A 153 9.30 13.49 3.06
N VAL A 154 9.98 12.52 2.47
CA VAL A 154 9.51 11.75 1.32
C VAL A 154 8.81 10.47 1.78
N ARG A 155 7.74 10.07 1.09
CA ARG A 155 7.09 8.77 1.27
C ARG A 155 7.68 7.76 0.29
N TYR A 156 8.00 6.59 0.82
CA TYR A 156 8.50 5.42 0.10
C TYR A 156 7.52 4.28 0.25
N TYR A 157 6.97 3.81 -0.85
CA TYR A 157 5.96 2.76 -0.90
C TYR A 157 6.51 1.49 -1.51
N GLY A 158 6.14 0.33 -0.93
CA GLY A 158 6.42 -0.98 -1.51
C GLY A 158 5.21 -1.89 -1.41
N SER A 159 4.87 -2.59 -2.50
CA SER A 159 3.70 -3.47 -2.57
C SER A 159 4.00 -4.82 -3.23
N HIS A 160 2.96 -5.65 -3.34
CA HIS A 160 2.99 -7.03 -3.80
C HIS A 160 3.82 -7.97 -2.92
N LEU A 161 3.94 -7.63 -1.62
CA LEU A 161 4.73 -8.41 -0.67
C LEU A 161 4.14 -9.81 -0.42
N SER A 162 4.99 -10.75 0.04
CA SER A 162 4.54 -12.02 0.61
C SER A 162 4.39 -11.95 2.13
N THR A 163 5.13 -11.05 2.80
CA THR A 163 4.99 -10.78 4.23
C THR A 163 5.24 -9.29 4.51
N VAL A 164 4.55 -8.76 5.53
CA VAL A 164 4.83 -7.44 6.13
C VAL A 164 5.31 -7.67 7.55
N LEU A 165 6.44 -7.06 7.93
CA LEU A 165 7.10 -7.27 9.22
C LEU A 165 7.10 -6.03 10.11
N VAL A 166 6.38 -5.00 9.71
CA VAL A 166 6.30 -3.71 10.41
C VAL A 166 4.85 -3.30 10.63
N ARG A 167 4.64 -2.30 11.49
CA ARG A 167 3.32 -1.75 11.80
C ARG A 167 3.34 -0.22 11.72
N PRO A 168 2.18 0.45 11.50
CA PRO A 168 2.08 1.90 11.51
C PRO A 168 2.65 2.51 12.80
N GLY A 169 3.33 3.65 12.68
CA GLY A 169 4.00 4.34 13.78
C GLY A 169 5.36 3.75 14.18
N GLN A 170 5.79 2.63 13.61
CA GLN A 170 7.08 2.03 13.91
C GLN A 170 8.21 2.84 13.29
N HIS A 171 9.22 3.19 14.09
CA HIS A 171 10.49 3.74 13.59
C HIS A 171 11.32 2.66 12.93
N VAL A 172 11.85 2.95 11.75
CA VAL A 172 12.73 2.06 10.99
C VAL A 172 14.01 2.80 10.57
N LYS A 173 15.10 2.04 10.44
CA LYS A 173 16.38 2.54 9.91
C LYS A 173 16.50 2.17 8.43
N ALA A 174 17.28 2.96 7.68
CA ALA A 174 17.69 2.60 6.33
C ALA A 174 18.34 1.21 6.34
N GLY A 175 17.88 0.30 5.46
CA GLY A 175 18.33 -1.09 5.41
C GLY A 175 17.67 -2.05 6.39
N GLN A 176 16.81 -1.57 7.30
CA GLN A 176 16.03 -2.44 8.19
C GLN A 176 14.99 -3.22 7.38
N GLN A 177 14.89 -4.53 7.62
CA GLN A 177 13.88 -5.36 6.95
C GLN A 177 12.48 -4.94 7.36
N VAL A 178 11.60 -4.79 6.35
CA VAL A 178 10.19 -4.40 6.51
C VAL A 178 9.21 -5.43 5.94
N GLY A 179 9.70 -6.35 5.11
CA GLY A 179 8.90 -7.40 4.50
C GLY A 179 9.71 -8.33 3.60
N THR A 180 9.02 -9.06 2.74
CA THR A 180 9.62 -9.93 1.72
C THR A 180 8.87 -9.81 0.39
N VAL A 181 9.58 -9.94 -0.73
CA VAL A 181 9.04 -9.90 -2.08
C VAL A 181 8.00 -11.00 -2.28
N GLY A 182 6.93 -10.68 -2.97
CA GLY A 182 5.84 -11.59 -3.31
C GLY A 182 5.21 -11.27 -4.66
N ASN A 183 3.93 -11.54 -4.76
CA ASN A 183 3.07 -11.23 -5.90
C ASN A 183 1.60 -11.12 -5.48
N THR A 184 1.31 -10.56 -4.32
CA THR A 184 -0.06 -10.31 -3.85
C THR A 184 -0.72 -9.16 -4.59
N GLY A 185 -2.01 -8.97 -4.42
CA GLY A 185 -2.77 -7.95 -5.14
C GLY A 185 -2.87 -8.27 -6.64
N SER A 186 -2.84 -7.24 -7.47
CA SER A 186 -2.95 -7.36 -8.93
C SER A 186 -1.74 -8.07 -9.58
N ALA A 187 -0.66 -8.28 -8.82
CA ALA A 187 0.50 -9.04 -9.28
C ALA A 187 0.30 -10.57 -9.24
N ARG A 188 -0.86 -11.07 -8.79
CA ARG A 188 -1.16 -12.51 -8.84
C ARG A 188 -1.07 -13.04 -10.27
N GLY A 189 -0.33 -14.12 -10.46
CA GLY A 189 -0.18 -14.78 -11.76
C GLY A 189 0.90 -14.19 -12.66
N ILE A 190 1.60 -13.13 -12.22
CA ILE A 190 2.76 -12.59 -12.92
C ILE A 190 4.05 -12.78 -12.11
N ALA A 191 5.20 -12.43 -12.70
CA ALA A 191 6.51 -12.57 -12.05
C ALA A 191 6.57 -11.82 -10.72
N THR A 192 7.21 -12.44 -9.73
CA THR A 192 7.38 -11.85 -8.39
C THR A 192 8.24 -10.60 -8.46
N HIS A 193 7.77 -9.53 -7.83
CA HIS A 193 8.47 -8.24 -7.81
C HIS A 193 8.06 -7.41 -6.60
N LEU A 194 8.84 -6.40 -6.31
CA LEU A 194 8.47 -5.29 -5.46
C LEU A 194 8.06 -4.12 -6.36
N HIS A 195 6.78 -3.74 -6.38
CA HIS A 195 6.40 -2.43 -6.89
C HIS A 195 6.92 -1.37 -5.93
N PHE A 196 7.66 -0.39 -6.42
CA PHE A 196 8.29 0.65 -5.61
C PHE A 196 7.92 2.04 -6.10
N GLY A 197 7.30 2.83 -5.21
CA GLY A 197 6.86 4.20 -5.47
C GLY A 197 7.53 5.23 -4.56
N ILE A 198 7.69 6.45 -5.08
CA ILE A 198 8.18 7.62 -4.34
C ILE A 198 7.17 8.74 -4.53
N SER A 199 6.73 9.36 -3.41
CA SER A 199 5.75 10.45 -3.41
C SER A 199 5.91 11.33 -2.18
N TRP A 200 5.03 12.30 -2.02
CA TRP A 200 4.87 13.06 -0.77
C TRP A 200 3.87 12.39 0.17
N PRO A 201 3.95 12.62 1.49
CA PRO A 201 2.96 12.15 2.44
C PRO A 201 1.59 12.79 2.18
N THR A 202 0.54 11.98 2.22
CA THR A 202 -0.86 12.43 2.11
C THR A 202 -1.65 11.90 3.30
N ARG A 203 -2.88 12.38 3.49
CA ARG A 203 -3.82 11.76 4.42
C ARG A 203 -4.08 10.30 4.05
N HIS A 204 -4.47 9.50 5.01
CA HIS A 204 -4.84 8.11 4.80
C HIS A 204 -5.93 7.97 3.71
N GLY A 205 -5.84 6.93 2.89
CA GLY A 205 -6.79 6.63 1.82
C GLY A 205 -6.50 7.27 0.46
N VAL A 206 -5.53 8.19 0.36
CA VAL A 206 -5.07 8.74 -0.93
C VAL A 206 -4.04 7.78 -1.54
N TRP A 207 -4.53 6.61 -1.93
CA TRP A 207 -3.69 5.49 -2.39
C TRP A 207 -3.03 5.75 -3.75
N TRP A 208 -3.65 6.56 -4.61
CA TRP A 208 -3.12 6.84 -5.96
C TRP A 208 -1.85 7.70 -5.94
N VAL A 209 -1.70 8.64 -5.01
CA VAL A 209 -0.44 9.36 -4.79
C VAL A 209 0.61 8.45 -4.14
N ARG A 210 0.20 7.62 -3.16
CA ARG A 210 1.11 6.72 -2.44
C ARG A 210 1.84 5.76 -3.37
N ARG A 211 1.20 5.27 -4.43
CA ARG A 211 1.79 4.27 -5.33
C ARG A 211 2.97 4.79 -6.17
N GLY A 212 3.11 6.13 -6.34
CA GLY A 212 4.24 6.76 -6.99
C GLY A 212 3.87 8.00 -7.79
N GLU A 213 4.67 9.06 -7.63
CA GLU A 213 4.54 10.35 -8.32
C GLU A 213 5.88 10.83 -8.88
N VAL A 214 6.98 10.23 -8.47
CA VAL A 214 8.32 10.53 -8.98
C VAL A 214 9.00 9.22 -9.39
N TYR A 215 9.50 9.15 -10.63
CA TYR A 215 10.19 7.95 -11.13
C TYR A 215 11.37 7.55 -10.25
N PRO A 216 11.34 6.34 -9.63
CA PRO A 216 12.36 5.91 -8.67
C PRO A 216 13.70 5.54 -9.29
N TRP A 217 13.77 5.12 -10.54
CA TRP A 217 14.92 4.45 -11.14
C TRP A 217 16.27 5.19 -10.96
N ARG A 218 16.28 6.54 -11.07
CA ARG A 218 17.51 7.36 -10.87
C ARG A 218 18.08 7.25 -9.47
N TYR A 219 17.19 7.06 -8.49
CA TYR A 219 17.55 6.91 -7.08
C TYR A 219 17.96 5.47 -6.82
N LEU A 220 17.22 4.49 -7.36
CA LEU A 220 17.53 3.08 -7.27
C LEU A 220 18.92 2.76 -7.85
N ASP A 221 19.26 3.30 -9.01
CA ASP A 221 20.61 3.15 -9.60
C ASP A 221 21.70 3.68 -8.68
N SER A 222 21.47 4.90 -8.12
CA SER A 222 22.41 5.49 -7.16
C SER A 222 22.57 4.63 -5.91
N TRP A 223 21.47 4.20 -5.30
CA TRP A 223 21.49 3.41 -4.05
C TRP A 223 22.06 2.01 -4.26
N ARG A 224 21.83 1.42 -5.41
CA ARG A 224 22.41 0.12 -5.79
C ARG A 224 23.93 0.19 -5.95
N ALA A 225 24.43 1.30 -6.47
CA ALA A 225 25.86 1.59 -6.59
C ALA A 225 26.52 2.09 -5.27
N GLY A 226 25.77 2.15 -4.16
CA GLY A 226 26.27 2.65 -2.86
C GLY A 226 26.24 4.16 -2.70
N GLY A 227 25.64 4.89 -3.66
CA GLY A 227 25.40 6.33 -3.57
C GLY A 227 24.21 6.68 -2.67
N SER A 228 23.99 7.99 -2.47
CA SER A 228 22.96 8.51 -1.56
C SER A 228 22.15 9.65 -2.19
N ARG A 229 21.79 9.52 -3.48
CA ARG A 229 20.98 10.52 -4.18
C ARG A 229 19.60 10.64 -3.52
N SER A 230 19.24 11.85 -3.10
CA SER A 230 17.95 12.15 -2.46
C SER A 230 16.87 12.48 -3.48
N PRO A 231 15.65 11.94 -3.35
CA PRO A 231 14.50 12.33 -4.17
C PRO A 231 13.77 13.58 -3.65
N ALA A 232 14.12 14.10 -2.48
CA ALA A 232 13.35 15.14 -1.78
C ALA A 232 13.07 16.38 -2.63
N ALA A 233 14.07 16.87 -3.39
CA ALA A 233 13.88 18.05 -4.25
C ALA A 233 12.90 17.78 -5.40
N ALA A 234 12.96 16.59 -6.01
CA ALA A 234 12.04 16.21 -7.09
C ALA A 234 10.61 16.02 -6.55
N VAL A 235 10.46 15.37 -5.41
CA VAL A 235 9.16 15.20 -4.74
C VAL A 235 8.57 16.55 -4.37
N ALA A 236 9.35 17.48 -3.81
CA ALA A 236 8.88 18.81 -3.47
C ALA A 236 8.47 19.62 -4.72
N ALA A 237 9.16 19.44 -5.86
CA ALA A 237 8.79 20.10 -7.12
C ALA A 237 7.46 19.57 -7.65
N GLU A 238 7.31 18.24 -7.69
CA GLU A 238 6.10 17.58 -8.17
C GLU A 238 4.89 17.90 -7.28
N HIS A 239 5.07 17.87 -5.96
CA HIS A 239 4.04 18.24 -4.99
C HIS A 239 3.56 19.68 -5.16
N ARG A 240 4.46 20.65 -5.42
CA ARG A 240 4.06 22.05 -5.71
C ARG A 240 3.27 22.17 -7.00
N GLN A 241 3.57 21.34 -7.99
CA GLN A 241 2.91 21.38 -9.30
C GLN A 241 1.51 20.75 -9.22
N GLN A 242 1.36 19.64 -8.52
CA GLN A 242 0.13 18.86 -8.47
C GLN A 242 -0.77 19.15 -7.27
N GLY A 243 -0.23 19.75 -6.19
CA GLY A 243 -0.93 19.99 -4.94
C GLY A 243 -0.98 18.76 -4.03
N ASP A 244 -1.59 18.92 -2.85
CA ASP A 244 -1.58 17.88 -1.79
C ASP A 244 -2.29 16.60 -2.21
N VAL A 245 -3.40 16.73 -2.93
CA VAL A 245 -4.24 15.59 -3.36
C VAL A 245 -4.69 15.84 -4.79
N PRO A 246 -3.86 15.50 -5.79
CA PRO A 246 -4.24 15.59 -7.19
C PRO A 246 -5.41 14.64 -7.49
N PRO A 247 -6.22 14.92 -8.52
CA PRO A 247 -7.25 13.97 -8.96
C PRO A 247 -6.60 12.66 -9.40
N CYS A 248 -7.25 11.56 -9.06
CA CYS A 248 -6.83 10.25 -9.57
C CYS A 248 -7.07 10.20 -11.09
N GLN A 249 -6.04 9.92 -11.88
CA GLN A 249 -6.11 9.94 -13.34
C GLN A 249 -6.06 8.55 -13.96
N VAL A 250 -5.43 7.60 -13.31
CA VAL A 250 -5.19 6.25 -13.83
C VAL A 250 -5.60 5.24 -12.79
N ASP A 251 -6.28 4.18 -13.22
CA ASP A 251 -6.62 3.03 -12.38
C ASP A 251 -7.36 3.38 -11.08
N CYS A 252 -8.24 4.38 -11.13
CA CYS A 252 -9.05 4.82 -10.02
C CYS A 252 -10.19 3.87 -9.69
#